data_c07f190295a040fbe3f1ccc75fab5091
#
_entry.id   c07f190295a040fbe3f1ccc75fab5091
#
_cell.length_a   1.000
_cell.length_b   1.000
_cell.length_c   1.000
_cell.angle_alpha   90.00
_cell.angle_beta   90.00
_cell.angle_gamma   90.00
#
_symmetry.space_group_name_H-M   'P 1'
#
loop_
_entity.id
_entity.type
_entity.pdbx_description
1 polymer ?
#
loop_
_entity_poly.entity_id
_entity_poly.type
_entity_poly.pdbx_seq_one_letter_code
_entity_poly.pdbx_strand_id
1 'polypeptide(L)'
;MKLVSIISPYFKKKKFIKKTIDSILNQTYLNFELIIIYDDTDQDDYKYIKKISKIDKRIRVIKNSKNLGAGESRNIGIKHSRGKYIAFLDSDDLWHSQKLEKQLRFMIDNNFDISHSSYKIINQKNEIIGKRIAKNFLNYNSLLKSCDIGLSTVMIKKFLFNNGLKFPKLKTKEDFVLWLKLLKKNNKIMALNETLVSWRKLDNSLSSSLLQRLFDGFKVYNKYMNYSYLKSLYLLSCLCLNFLKKK
;
A
#
# COMPACT_ATOMS: atom_id res chain seq x y z
N MET A 1 -1.50 -24.37 -4.62
CA MET A 1 -1.89 -22.93 -4.61
C MET A 1 -0.79 -22.10 -3.96
N LYS A 2 -0.54 -20.86 -4.42
CA LYS A 2 0.54 -20.00 -3.88
C LYS A 2 0.01 -19.19 -2.70
N LEU A 3 0.69 -19.22 -1.55
CA LEU A 3 0.29 -18.41 -0.38
C LEU A 3 0.52 -16.92 -0.66
N VAL A 4 -0.50 -16.10 -0.35
CA VAL A 4 -0.43 -14.63 -0.37
C VAL A 4 -0.43 -14.11 1.07
N SER A 5 0.57 -13.33 1.45
CA SER A 5 0.59 -12.62 2.73
C SER A 5 0.03 -11.20 2.55
N ILE A 6 -1.05 -10.90 3.24
CA ILE A 6 -1.68 -9.59 3.27
C ILE A 6 -1.13 -8.84 4.47
N ILE A 7 -0.55 -7.66 4.25
CA ILE A 7 0.03 -6.83 5.30
C ILE A 7 -0.84 -5.59 5.50
N SER A 8 -1.35 -5.42 6.71
CA SER A 8 -2.23 -4.30 7.08
C SER A 8 -1.72 -3.60 8.34
N PRO A 9 -1.08 -2.41 8.20
CA PRO A 9 -0.72 -1.61 9.35
C PRO A 9 -1.97 -0.99 9.99
N TYR A 10 -2.08 -1.04 11.31
CA TYR A 10 -3.18 -0.47 12.06
C TYR A 10 -2.73 0.68 12.94
N PHE A 11 -3.35 1.85 12.77
CA PHE A 11 -3.20 3.00 13.67
C PHE A 11 -4.50 3.82 13.71
N LYS A 12 -5.18 3.86 14.85
CA LYS A 12 -6.41 4.66 15.10
C LYS A 12 -7.52 4.48 14.05
N LYS A 13 -7.77 3.25 13.59
CA LYS A 13 -8.77 2.95 12.55
C LYS A 13 -9.89 2.02 13.01
N LYS A 14 -10.23 2.02 14.31
CA LYS A 14 -11.27 1.16 14.92
C LYS A 14 -12.59 1.17 14.16
N LYS A 15 -13.02 2.35 13.69
CA LYS A 15 -14.27 2.53 12.92
C LYS A 15 -14.31 1.74 11.60
N PHE A 16 -13.15 1.47 11.00
CA PHE A 16 -13.05 0.91 9.64
C PHE A 16 -12.52 -0.51 9.59
N ILE A 17 -11.61 -0.87 10.50
CA ILE A 17 -10.83 -2.11 10.44
C ILE A 17 -11.69 -3.37 10.32
N LYS A 18 -12.87 -3.43 10.97
CA LYS A 18 -13.75 -4.60 10.85
C LYS A 18 -14.18 -4.81 9.40
N LYS A 19 -14.64 -3.75 8.72
CA LYS A 19 -15.04 -3.83 7.30
C LYS A 19 -13.88 -4.20 6.39
N THR A 20 -12.67 -3.70 6.70
CA THR A 20 -11.44 -4.07 6.00
C THR A 20 -11.16 -5.57 6.14
N ILE A 21 -11.20 -6.12 7.36
CA ILE A 21 -11.01 -7.56 7.61
C ILE A 21 -12.11 -8.37 6.92
N ASP A 22 -13.37 -7.98 7.03
CA ASP A 22 -14.49 -8.66 6.36
C ASP A 22 -14.25 -8.72 4.83
N SER A 23 -13.73 -7.65 4.21
CA SER A 23 -13.41 -7.64 2.78
C SER A 23 -12.28 -8.60 2.39
N ILE A 24 -11.37 -8.92 3.32
CA ILE A 24 -10.32 -9.93 3.14
C ILE A 24 -10.89 -11.33 3.32
N LEU A 25 -11.68 -11.55 4.35
CA LEU A 25 -12.25 -12.87 4.64
C LEU A 25 -13.23 -13.34 3.55
N ASN A 26 -13.87 -12.39 2.85
CA ASN A 26 -14.77 -12.65 1.72
C ASN A 26 -14.04 -12.81 0.36
N GLN A 27 -12.70 -12.97 0.35
CA GLN A 27 -11.96 -13.24 -0.88
C GLN A 27 -12.26 -14.63 -1.42
N THR A 28 -12.50 -14.74 -2.75
CA THR A 28 -12.68 -16.04 -3.44
C THR A 28 -11.41 -16.89 -3.41
N TYR A 29 -10.23 -16.27 -3.36
CA TYR A 29 -8.95 -16.95 -3.17
C TYR A 29 -8.68 -17.20 -1.69
N LEU A 30 -8.70 -18.47 -1.26
CA LEU A 30 -8.67 -18.83 0.16
C LEU A 30 -7.27 -19.02 0.76
N ASN A 31 -6.22 -19.20 -0.09
CA ASN A 31 -4.86 -19.48 0.41
C ASN A 31 -4.08 -18.19 0.69
N PHE A 32 -4.47 -17.51 1.76
CA PHE A 32 -3.82 -16.30 2.25
C PHE A 32 -3.59 -16.33 3.77
N GLU A 33 -2.70 -15.49 4.26
CA GLU A 33 -2.60 -15.08 5.65
C GLU A 33 -2.79 -13.54 5.73
N LEU A 34 -3.40 -13.06 6.79
CA LEU A 34 -3.51 -11.63 7.12
C LEU A 34 -2.62 -11.32 8.31
N ILE A 35 -1.67 -10.40 8.13
CA ILE A 35 -0.78 -9.92 9.19
C ILE A 35 -1.15 -8.47 9.50
N ILE A 36 -1.81 -8.27 10.64
CA ILE A 36 -2.13 -6.93 11.15
C ILE A 36 -0.96 -6.48 12.01
N ILE A 37 -0.34 -5.36 11.66
CA ILE A 37 0.70 -4.74 12.48
C ILE A 37 0.05 -3.64 13.31
N TYR A 38 -0.13 -3.91 14.60
CA TYR A 38 -0.71 -2.96 15.53
C TYR A 38 0.34 -1.92 15.94
N ASP A 39 0.19 -0.71 15.41
CA ASP A 39 1.15 0.40 15.54
C ASP A 39 0.60 1.54 16.41
N ASP A 40 -0.24 1.20 17.39
CA ASP A 40 -0.86 2.14 18.31
C ASP A 40 -0.51 1.80 19.78
N THR A 41 -0.67 2.79 20.67
CA THR A 41 -0.46 2.63 22.11
C THR A 41 -1.75 2.34 22.87
N ASP A 42 -2.91 2.54 22.26
CA ASP A 42 -4.22 2.32 22.87
C ASP A 42 -4.47 0.85 23.18
N GLN A 43 -4.68 0.53 24.48
CA GLN A 43 -4.86 -0.86 24.91
C GLN A 43 -6.26 -1.41 24.61
N ASP A 44 -7.27 -0.58 24.58
CA ASP A 44 -8.66 -1.03 24.29
C ASP A 44 -8.85 -1.28 22.79
N ASP A 45 -8.22 -0.48 21.94
CA ASP A 45 -8.13 -0.77 20.52
C ASP A 45 -7.33 -2.07 20.28
N TYR A 46 -6.24 -2.29 21.05
CA TYR A 46 -5.49 -3.55 20.94
C TYR A 46 -6.32 -4.76 21.33
N LYS A 47 -7.05 -4.69 22.48
CA LYS A 47 -7.97 -5.77 22.90
C LYS A 47 -9.02 -6.04 21.82
N TYR A 48 -9.59 -4.99 21.24
CA TYR A 48 -10.56 -5.11 20.15
C TYR A 48 -9.95 -5.82 18.92
N ILE A 49 -8.77 -5.40 18.45
CA ILE A 49 -8.08 -6.04 17.33
C ILE A 49 -7.76 -7.51 17.63
N LYS A 50 -7.30 -7.83 18.84
CA LYS A 50 -7.07 -9.22 19.28
C LYS A 50 -8.36 -10.04 19.30
N LYS A 51 -9.49 -9.45 19.71
CA LYS A 51 -10.79 -10.13 19.70
C LYS A 51 -11.20 -10.47 18.26
N ILE A 52 -11.19 -9.49 17.35
CA ILE A 52 -11.60 -9.73 15.95
C ILE A 52 -10.63 -10.63 15.19
N SER A 53 -9.35 -10.69 15.57
CA SER A 53 -8.40 -11.59 14.92
C SER A 53 -8.63 -13.07 15.24
N LYS A 54 -9.36 -13.39 16.32
CA LYS A 54 -9.67 -14.76 16.70
C LYS A 54 -10.78 -15.40 15.85
N ILE A 55 -11.48 -14.64 15.02
CA ILE A 55 -12.57 -15.13 14.17
C ILE A 55 -12.08 -16.04 13.04
N ASP A 56 -10.80 -15.92 12.65
CA ASP A 56 -10.21 -16.71 11.58
C ASP A 56 -8.72 -16.99 11.89
N LYS A 57 -8.31 -18.25 11.79
CA LYS A 57 -6.93 -18.71 12.04
C LYS A 57 -5.89 -18.16 11.08
N ARG A 58 -6.29 -17.63 9.95
CA ARG A 58 -5.42 -16.97 8.96
C ARG A 58 -4.99 -15.57 9.40
N ILE A 59 -5.60 -15.00 10.44
CA ILE A 59 -5.30 -13.66 10.95
C ILE A 59 -4.26 -13.74 12.07
N ARG A 60 -3.18 -12.98 11.91
CA ARG A 60 -2.13 -12.81 12.92
C ARG A 60 -1.98 -11.35 13.27
N VAL A 61 -1.81 -11.03 14.55
CA VAL A 61 -1.56 -9.66 15.03
C VAL A 61 -0.17 -9.58 15.63
N ILE A 62 0.62 -8.63 15.15
CA ILE A 62 1.93 -8.28 15.70
C ILE A 62 1.82 -6.87 16.26
N LYS A 63 2.18 -6.69 17.53
CA LYS A 63 2.14 -5.39 18.21
C LYS A 63 3.53 -4.76 18.20
N ASN A 64 3.63 -3.53 17.73
CA ASN A 64 4.83 -2.73 17.87
C ASN A 64 4.94 -2.21 19.34
N SER A 65 6.15 -2.04 19.82
CA SER A 65 6.40 -1.50 21.19
C SER A 65 6.04 -0.02 21.32
N LYS A 66 6.05 0.71 20.19
CA LYS A 66 5.67 2.13 20.06
C LYS A 66 5.16 2.38 18.65
N ASN A 67 4.63 3.57 18.39
CA ASN A 67 4.29 3.97 17.02
C ASN A 67 5.57 4.12 16.17
N LEU A 68 5.72 3.27 15.16
CA LEU A 68 6.85 3.24 14.23
C LEU A 68 6.51 3.87 12.86
N GLY A 69 5.22 4.08 12.60
CA GLY A 69 4.69 4.57 11.34
C GLY A 69 4.41 3.45 10.32
N ALA A 70 3.61 3.79 9.31
CA ALA A 70 3.08 2.82 8.35
C ALA A 70 4.17 2.09 7.55
N GLY A 71 5.23 2.81 7.13
CA GLY A 71 6.34 2.22 6.37
C GLY A 71 7.07 1.13 7.15
N GLU A 72 7.46 1.41 8.40
CA GLU A 72 8.17 0.44 9.24
C GLU A 72 7.26 -0.72 9.65
N SER A 73 6.00 -0.45 9.95
CA SER A 73 5.01 -1.49 10.21
C SER A 73 4.87 -2.46 9.03
N ARG A 74 4.88 -1.96 7.78
CA ARG A 74 4.90 -2.83 6.58
C ARG A 74 6.19 -3.62 6.48
N ASN A 75 7.36 -3.06 6.81
CA ASN A 75 8.63 -3.78 6.84
C ASN A 75 8.59 -4.95 7.84
N ILE A 76 8.03 -4.74 9.02
CA ILE A 76 7.82 -5.79 10.02
C ILE A 76 6.90 -6.87 9.46
N GLY A 77 5.79 -6.48 8.83
CA GLY A 77 4.86 -7.42 8.18
C GLY A 77 5.53 -8.26 7.10
N ILE A 78 6.35 -7.65 6.23
CA ILE A 78 7.13 -8.36 5.20
C ILE A 78 8.08 -9.39 5.82
N LYS A 79 8.80 -9.00 6.88
CA LYS A 79 9.71 -9.90 7.59
C LYS A 79 8.99 -11.13 8.14
N HIS A 80 7.80 -10.97 8.68
CA HIS A 80 7.00 -12.04 9.29
C HIS A 80 6.08 -12.79 8.31
N SER A 81 6.04 -12.38 7.05
CA SER A 81 5.23 -13.03 6.01
C SER A 81 5.81 -14.39 5.60
N ARG A 82 4.92 -15.33 5.25
CA ARG A 82 5.29 -16.68 4.78
C ARG A 82 4.97 -16.89 3.30
N GLY A 83 4.12 -16.02 2.74
CA GLY A 83 3.66 -16.12 1.36
C GLY A 83 4.74 -15.80 0.33
N LYS A 84 4.63 -16.43 -0.84
CA LYS A 84 5.45 -16.10 -2.02
C LYS A 84 5.10 -14.72 -2.59
N TYR A 85 3.86 -14.27 -2.38
CA TYR A 85 3.34 -12.98 -2.80
C TYR A 85 2.97 -12.16 -1.56
N ILE A 86 3.24 -10.86 -1.63
CA ILE A 86 2.85 -9.86 -0.63
C ILE A 86 1.79 -8.97 -1.27
N ALA A 87 0.70 -8.74 -0.56
CA ALA A 87 -0.29 -7.73 -0.90
C ALA A 87 -0.43 -6.76 0.29
N PHE A 88 -0.64 -5.49 0.00
CA PHE A 88 -0.81 -4.47 1.02
C PHE A 88 -2.26 -4.01 1.07
N LEU A 89 -2.76 -3.75 2.27
CA LEU A 89 -4.09 -3.17 2.48
C LEU A 89 -4.07 -2.25 3.69
N ASP A 90 -4.36 -0.98 3.49
CA ASP A 90 -4.51 -0.05 4.61
C ASP A 90 -5.79 -0.35 5.40
N SER A 91 -5.75 -0.15 6.71
CA SER A 91 -6.79 -0.61 7.65
C SER A 91 -8.13 0.16 7.57
N ASP A 92 -8.28 1.05 6.61
CA ASP A 92 -9.50 1.80 6.28
C ASP A 92 -9.97 1.59 4.82
N ASP A 93 -9.22 0.84 4.00
CA ASP A 93 -9.58 0.49 2.64
C ASP A 93 -10.37 -0.83 2.54
N LEU A 94 -10.99 -1.08 1.37
CA LEU A 94 -11.75 -2.29 1.12
C LEU A 94 -11.30 -2.95 -0.19
N TRP A 95 -11.33 -4.27 -0.22
CA TRP A 95 -11.10 -5.06 -1.43
C TRP A 95 -12.39 -5.64 -2.01
N HIS A 96 -12.44 -5.73 -3.34
CA HIS A 96 -13.42 -6.54 -4.05
C HIS A 96 -13.16 -8.03 -3.78
N SER A 97 -14.20 -8.85 -3.67
CA SER A 97 -14.08 -10.27 -3.31
C SER A 97 -13.15 -11.09 -4.21
N GLN A 98 -13.01 -10.74 -5.47
CA GLN A 98 -12.15 -11.43 -6.44
C GLN A 98 -10.74 -10.81 -6.58
N LYS A 99 -10.34 -9.86 -5.70
CA LYS A 99 -9.10 -9.11 -5.89
C LYS A 99 -7.87 -10.03 -5.86
N LEU A 100 -7.76 -10.90 -4.88
CA LEU A 100 -6.60 -11.79 -4.77
C LEU A 100 -6.53 -12.77 -5.94
N GLU A 101 -7.65 -13.38 -6.29
CA GLU A 101 -7.74 -14.37 -7.37
C GLU A 101 -7.34 -13.78 -8.72
N LYS A 102 -7.99 -12.69 -9.12
CA LYS A 102 -7.75 -12.03 -10.41
C LYS A 102 -6.34 -11.50 -10.54
N GLN A 103 -5.86 -10.83 -9.51
CA GLN A 103 -4.53 -10.23 -9.55
C GLN A 103 -3.42 -11.27 -9.49
N LEU A 104 -3.57 -12.32 -8.67
CA LEU A 104 -2.61 -13.42 -8.62
C LEU A 104 -2.55 -14.18 -9.96
N ARG A 105 -3.72 -14.49 -10.54
CA ARG A 105 -3.81 -15.11 -11.86
C ARG A 105 -3.11 -14.26 -12.91
N PHE A 106 -3.41 -12.96 -12.98
CA PHE A 106 -2.77 -12.02 -13.90
C PHE A 106 -1.23 -12.04 -13.77
N MET A 107 -0.70 -12.08 -12.53
CA MET A 107 0.74 -12.15 -12.30
C MET A 107 1.36 -13.48 -12.71
N ILE A 108 0.65 -14.59 -12.49
CA ILE A 108 1.16 -15.93 -12.82
C ILE A 108 1.15 -16.15 -14.35
N ASP A 109 0.03 -15.89 -15.00
CA ASP A 109 -0.17 -16.16 -16.43
C ASP A 109 0.79 -15.34 -17.31
N ASN A 110 1.17 -14.14 -16.84
CA ASN A 110 2.08 -13.25 -17.57
C ASN A 110 3.51 -13.20 -16.97
N ASN A 111 3.81 -14.02 -15.98
CA ASN A 111 5.08 -14.03 -15.26
C ASN A 111 5.52 -12.65 -14.72
N PHE A 112 4.59 -11.86 -14.22
CA PHE A 112 4.89 -10.54 -13.64
C PHE A 112 5.35 -10.65 -12.17
N ASP A 113 6.27 -9.78 -11.78
CA ASP A 113 6.78 -9.74 -10.41
C ASP A 113 6.03 -8.73 -9.53
N ILE A 114 5.46 -7.69 -10.16
CA ILE A 114 4.72 -6.62 -9.49
C ILE A 114 3.52 -6.26 -10.34
N SER A 115 2.37 -6.16 -9.68
CA SER A 115 1.16 -5.62 -10.31
C SER A 115 0.41 -4.68 -9.37
N HIS A 116 -0.41 -3.81 -9.94
CA HIS A 116 -1.38 -3.01 -9.24
C HIS A 116 -2.69 -2.96 -10.03
N SER A 117 -3.80 -2.63 -9.36
CA SER A 117 -5.11 -2.55 -10.00
C SER A 117 -5.66 -1.13 -10.03
N SER A 118 -6.68 -0.90 -10.83
CA SER A 118 -7.53 0.27 -10.74
C SER A 118 -8.27 0.30 -9.38
N TYR A 119 -8.68 1.48 -8.93
CA TYR A 119 -9.42 1.63 -7.68
C TYR A 119 -10.45 2.75 -7.78
N LYS A 120 -11.51 2.63 -6.98
CA LYS A 120 -12.45 3.72 -6.71
C LYS A 120 -12.06 4.45 -5.44
N ILE A 121 -12.36 5.74 -5.38
CA ILE A 121 -12.18 6.58 -4.21
C ILE A 121 -13.53 6.65 -3.51
N ILE A 122 -13.57 6.33 -2.23
CA ILE A 122 -14.78 6.41 -1.42
C ILE A 122 -14.59 7.39 -0.26
N ASN A 123 -15.67 8.02 0.20
CA ASN A 123 -15.67 8.84 1.40
C ASN A 123 -15.91 7.99 2.67
N GLN A 124 -16.05 8.64 3.82
CA GLN A 124 -16.31 7.96 5.11
C GLN A 124 -17.64 7.18 5.14
N LYS A 125 -18.63 7.56 4.32
CA LYS A 125 -19.94 6.90 4.20
C LYS A 125 -19.96 5.77 3.17
N ASN A 126 -18.81 5.46 2.51
CA ASN A 126 -18.62 4.52 1.39
C ASN A 126 -19.21 4.99 0.06
N GLU A 127 -19.60 6.26 -0.08
CA GLU A 127 -20.04 6.83 -1.36
C GLU A 127 -18.83 7.00 -2.29
N ILE A 128 -19.02 6.68 -3.58
CA ILE A 128 -17.96 6.80 -4.60
C ILE A 128 -17.82 8.28 -4.98
N ILE A 129 -16.63 8.84 -4.80
CA ILE A 129 -16.28 10.23 -5.12
C ILE A 129 -15.21 10.36 -6.22
N GLY A 130 -14.77 9.25 -6.78
CA GLY A 130 -13.82 9.25 -7.88
C GLY A 130 -13.31 7.85 -8.22
N LYS A 131 -12.49 7.80 -9.27
CA LYS A 131 -11.85 6.56 -9.75
C LYS A 131 -10.44 6.85 -10.24
N ARG A 132 -9.56 5.87 -10.14
CA ARG A 132 -8.22 5.89 -10.75
C ARG A 132 -8.02 4.61 -11.56
N ILE A 133 -7.63 4.80 -12.83
CA ILE A 133 -7.31 3.69 -13.75
C ILE A 133 -5.82 3.39 -13.63
N ALA A 134 -5.51 2.12 -13.44
CA ALA A 134 -4.14 1.65 -13.38
C ALA A 134 -3.44 1.79 -14.73
N LYS A 135 -2.14 2.10 -14.71
CA LYS A 135 -1.28 2.23 -15.89
C LYS A 135 0.00 1.42 -15.70
N ASN A 136 0.54 0.90 -16.78
CA ASN A 136 1.83 0.23 -16.75
C ASN A 136 2.97 1.22 -16.49
N PHE A 137 3.89 0.83 -15.60
CA PHE A 137 5.15 1.56 -15.37
C PHE A 137 6.29 0.64 -15.78
N LEU A 138 6.83 0.88 -16.97
CA LEU A 138 7.82 0.01 -17.60
C LEU A 138 9.26 0.40 -17.28
N ASN A 139 9.48 1.63 -16.83
CA ASN A 139 10.78 2.16 -16.47
C ASN A 139 10.67 3.27 -15.40
N TYR A 140 11.81 3.66 -14.88
CA TYR A 140 11.93 4.67 -13.82
C TYR A 140 11.28 6.02 -14.18
N ASN A 141 11.49 6.50 -15.41
CA ASN A 141 11.00 7.82 -15.84
C ASN A 141 9.48 7.87 -15.95
N SER A 142 8.82 6.72 -16.22
CA SER A 142 7.35 6.64 -16.35
C SER A 142 6.60 6.98 -15.06
N LEU A 143 7.24 6.78 -13.88
CA LEU A 143 6.64 7.09 -12.59
C LEU A 143 7.27 8.32 -11.90
N LEU A 144 8.44 8.77 -12.33
CA LEU A 144 9.25 9.77 -11.63
C LEU A 144 8.50 11.09 -11.32
N LYS A 145 7.58 11.50 -12.17
CA LYS A 145 6.84 12.77 -12.04
C LYS A 145 5.41 12.58 -11.49
N SER A 146 5.02 11.36 -11.09
CA SER A 146 3.62 11.07 -10.75
C SER A 146 3.50 9.92 -9.75
N CYS A 147 2.86 10.14 -8.62
CA CYS A 147 2.60 9.11 -7.61
C CYS A 147 1.22 8.49 -7.86
N ASP A 148 1.12 7.55 -8.82
CA ASP A 148 -0.15 7.04 -9.35
C ASP A 148 -0.54 5.65 -8.84
N ILE A 149 0.34 5.00 -8.09
CA ILE A 149 0.11 3.65 -7.59
C ILE A 149 -0.46 3.75 -6.18
N GLY A 150 -1.72 3.36 -6.01
CA GLY A 150 -2.33 3.21 -4.68
C GLY A 150 -1.80 1.96 -3.99
N LEU A 151 -1.26 2.09 -2.78
CA LEU A 151 -0.60 0.99 -2.09
C LEU A 151 -1.52 -0.23 -1.88
N SER A 152 -2.77 -0.01 -1.48
CA SER A 152 -3.76 -1.09 -1.28
C SER A 152 -4.10 -1.87 -2.55
N THR A 153 -3.67 -1.39 -3.73
CA THR A 153 -3.88 -2.07 -5.02
C THR A 153 -2.75 -3.03 -5.38
N VAL A 154 -1.60 -2.95 -4.71
CA VAL A 154 -0.37 -3.63 -5.12
C VAL A 154 -0.32 -5.07 -4.64
N MET A 155 0.19 -5.94 -5.51
CA MET A 155 0.70 -7.27 -5.19
C MET A 155 2.10 -7.43 -5.79
N ILE A 156 3.03 -8.01 -5.01
CA ILE A 156 4.45 -8.10 -5.36
C ILE A 156 5.01 -9.46 -4.93
N LYS A 157 5.90 -10.07 -5.72
CA LYS A 157 6.63 -11.27 -5.31
C LYS A 157 7.58 -10.96 -4.16
N LYS A 158 7.53 -11.75 -3.08
CA LYS A 158 8.29 -11.50 -1.84
C LYS A 158 9.80 -11.45 -2.05
N PHE A 159 10.35 -12.22 -3.00
CA PHE A 159 11.81 -12.26 -3.23
C PHE A 159 12.43 -10.90 -3.56
N LEU A 160 11.65 -9.95 -4.09
CA LEU A 160 12.12 -8.60 -4.38
C LEU A 160 12.57 -7.83 -3.12
N PHE A 161 12.15 -8.26 -1.94
CA PHE A 161 12.59 -7.68 -0.66
C PHE A 161 13.88 -8.30 -0.10
N ASN A 162 14.36 -9.41 -0.65
CA ASN A 162 15.51 -10.14 -0.12
C ASN A 162 16.82 -9.33 -0.15
N ASN A 163 16.96 -8.38 -1.07
CA ASN A 163 18.17 -7.56 -1.25
C ASN A 163 18.06 -6.21 -0.53
N GLY A 164 17.49 -6.19 0.66
CA GLY A 164 17.42 -4.99 1.50
C GLY A 164 16.43 -3.92 1.02
N LEU A 165 15.56 -4.23 0.06
CA LEU A 165 14.47 -3.35 -0.33
C LEU A 165 13.50 -3.21 0.84
N LYS A 166 13.23 -1.98 1.26
CA LYS A 166 12.32 -1.68 2.37
C LYS A 166 11.66 -0.33 2.18
N PHE A 167 10.51 -0.15 2.82
CA PHE A 167 9.88 1.16 2.96
C PHE A 167 10.79 2.08 3.76
N PRO A 168 11.02 3.32 3.32
CA PRO A 168 11.81 4.29 4.06
C PRO A 168 11.02 4.86 5.25
N LYS A 169 11.75 5.47 6.18
CA LYS A 169 11.15 6.18 7.31
C LYS A 169 10.66 7.55 6.87
N LEU A 170 9.50 7.58 6.21
CA LEU A 170 8.75 8.78 5.83
C LEU A 170 7.35 8.70 6.40
N LYS A 171 6.71 9.83 6.68
CA LYS A 171 5.31 9.90 7.13
C LYS A 171 4.34 9.72 5.97
N THR A 172 4.71 10.22 4.79
CA THR A 172 3.95 10.09 3.54
C THR A 172 4.91 9.73 2.41
N LYS A 173 4.40 9.14 1.30
CA LYS A 173 5.19 8.78 0.10
C LYS A 173 6.29 7.73 0.32
N GLU A 174 6.24 6.99 1.41
CA GLU A 174 7.13 5.85 1.65
C GLU A 174 6.99 4.76 0.59
N ASP A 175 5.77 4.58 0.09
CA ASP A 175 5.42 3.70 -1.02
C ASP A 175 6.01 4.20 -2.35
N PHE A 176 5.92 5.49 -2.62
CA PHE A 176 6.49 6.09 -3.83
C PHE A 176 8.00 5.87 -3.93
N VAL A 177 8.73 6.02 -2.82
CA VAL A 177 10.18 5.69 -2.78
C VAL A 177 10.41 4.22 -3.14
N LEU A 178 9.58 3.31 -2.61
CA LEU A 178 9.70 1.88 -2.88
C LEU A 178 9.51 1.58 -4.38
N TRP A 179 8.48 2.16 -5.00
CA TRP A 179 8.20 1.97 -6.43
C TRP A 179 9.30 2.54 -7.30
N LEU A 180 9.82 3.72 -6.98
CA LEU A 180 10.95 4.31 -7.72
C LEU A 180 12.21 3.45 -7.61
N LYS A 181 12.51 2.89 -6.43
CA LYS A 181 13.66 1.98 -6.25
C LYS A 181 13.51 0.69 -7.05
N LEU A 182 12.30 0.12 -7.12
CA LEU A 182 12.03 -1.06 -7.93
C LEU A 182 12.23 -0.79 -9.42
N LEU A 183 11.66 0.31 -9.92
CA LEU A 183 11.81 0.71 -11.32
C LEU A 183 13.26 1.07 -11.67
N LYS A 184 14.03 1.65 -10.73
CA LYS A 184 15.47 1.92 -10.92
C LYS A 184 16.30 0.64 -11.05
N LYS A 185 15.82 -0.49 -10.51
CA LYS A 185 16.39 -1.83 -10.67
C LYS A 185 15.82 -2.59 -11.88
N ASN A 186 15.26 -1.88 -12.86
CA ASN A 186 14.67 -2.43 -14.09
C ASN A 186 13.47 -3.37 -13.87
N ASN A 187 12.84 -3.35 -12.70
CA ASN A 187 11.56 -4.02 -12.52
C ASN A 187 10.46 -3.24 -13.26
N LYS A 188 9.41 -3.95 -13.68
CA LYS A 188 8.20 -3.36 -14.28
C LYS A 188 7.05 -3.46 -13.30
N ILE A 189 6.18 -2.45 -13.23
CA ILE A 189 4.96 -2.48 -12.42
C ILE A 189 3.77 -2.50 -13.37
N MET A 190 3.08 -3.65 -13.42
CA MET A 190 2.06 -3.92 -14.42
C MET A 190 0.66 -3.62 -13.91
N ALA A 191 -0.16 -3.06 -14.78
CA ALA A 191 -1.53 -2.66 -14.47
C ALA A 191 -2.53 -3.75 -14.81
N LEU A 192 -3.34 -4.13 -13.84
CA LEU A 192 -4.59 -4.86 -14.05
C LEU A 192 -5.74 -3.83 -14.13
N ASN A 193 -6.33 -3.65 -15.33
CA ASN A 193 -7.36 -2.65 -15.58
C ASN A 193 -8.75 -3.04 -15.01
N GLU A 194 -8.76 -3.65 -13.84
CA GLU A 194 -9.98 -3.93 -13.09
C GLU A 194 -10.02 -3.12 -11.79
N THR A 195 -11.21 -2.62 -11.42
CA THR A 195 -11.42 -1.85 -10.19
C THR A 195 -11.63 -2.80 -9.01
N LEU A 196 -10.54 -3.18 -8.36
CA LEU A 196 -10.54 -4.23 -7.32
C LEU A 196 -10.38 -3.68 -5.89
N VAL A 197 -10.23 -2.37 -5.75
CA VAL A 197 -9.99 -1.70 -4.45
C VAL A 197 -10.88 -0.48 -4.31
N SER A 198 -11.36 -0.24 -3.08
CA SER A 198 -11.98 1.02 -2.66
C SER A 198 -11.03 1.72 -1.70
N TRP A 199 -10.35 2.75 -2.18
CA TRP A 199 -9.48 3.59 -1.37
C TRP A 199 -10.30 4.64 -0.63
N ARG A 200 -10.14 4.73 0.69
CA ARG A 200 -10.92 5.65 1.51
C ARG A 200 -10.20 6.98 1.71
N LYS A 201 -10.86 8.05 1.26
CA LYS A 201 -10.41 9.41 1.54
C LYS A 201 -10.93 9.84 2.92
N LEU A 202 -10.02 10.14 3.83
CA LEU A 202 -10.31 10.67 5.17
C LEU A 202 -9.72 12.06 5.33
N ASP A 203 -10.46 12.97 5.97
CA ASP A 203 -10.02 14.35 6.21
C ASP A 203 -8.82 14.42 7.17
N ASN A 204 -8.78 13.51 8.16
CA ASN A 204 -7.72 13.39 9.17
C ASN A 204 -6.75 12.24 8.86
N SER A 205 -6.31 12.08 7.60
CA SER A 205 -5.31 11.09 7.24
C SER A 205 -3.88 11.64 7.36
N LEU A 206 -2.87 10.75 7.43
CA LEU A 206 -1.46 11.15 7.39
C LEU A 206 -1.14 11.99 6.15
N SER A 207 -1.83 11.75 5.05
CA SER A 207 -1.68 12.47 3.78
C SER A 207 -2.53 13.74 3.68
N SER A 208 -3.29 14.15 4.70
CA SER A 208 -4.10 15.38 4.65
C SER A 208 -3.25 16.66 4.74
N SER A 209 -2.12 16.63 5.48
CA SER A 209 -1.22 17.77 5.59
C SER A 209 -0.46 18.06 4.30
N LEU A 210 -0.76 19.19 3.66
CA LEU A 210 -0.07 19.64 2.44
C LEU A 210 1.43 19.86 2.68
N LEU A 211 1.78 20.55 3.78
CA LEU A 211 3.18 20.83 4.14
C LEU A 211 3.99 19.53 4.31
N GLN A 212 3.43 18.55 5.03
CA GLN A 212 4.10 17.25 5.20
C GLN A 212 4.31 16.53 3.86
N ARG A 213 3.33 16.58 2.96
CA ARG A 213 3.45 15.97 1.61
C ARG A 213 4.50 16.64 0.75
N LEU A 214 4.64 17.98 0.82
CA LEU A 214 5.67 18.71 0.10
C LEU A 214 7.06 18.39 0.65
N PHE A 215 7.21 18.40 1.97
CA PHE A 215 8.48 18.08 2.63
C PHE A 215 8.95 16.64 2.35
N ASP A 216 8.05 15.67 2.50
CA ASP A 216 8.38 14.29 2.18
C ASP A 216 8.59 14.09 0.67
N GLY A 217 7.82 14.78 -0.18
CA GLY A 217 8.02 14.78 -1.64
C GLY A 217 9.40 15.28 -2.05
N PHE A 218 9.88 16.36 -1.42
CA PHE A 218 11.24 16.85 -1.63
C PHE A 218 12.28 15.80 -1.19
N LYS A 219 12.10 15.18 0.00
CA LYS A 219 12.99 14.11 0.50
C LYS A 219 13.03 12.89 -0.41
N VAL A 220 11.93 12.53 -1.07
CA VAL A 220 11.92 11.43 -2.06
C VAL A 220 13.02 11.66 -3.09
N TYR A 221 13.05 12.85 -3.67
CA TYR A 221 14.00 13.15 -4.75
C TYR A 221 15.42 13.43 -4.23
N ASN A 222 15.56 14.28 -3.24
CA ASN A 222 16.87 14.71 -2.75
C ASN A 222 17.56 13.59 -1.97
N LYS A 223 16.92 13.06 -0.91
CA LYS A 223 17.54 12.10 0.00
C LYS A 223 17.52 10.66 -0.54
N TYR A 224 16.40 10.21 -1.12
CA TYR A 224 16.24 8.78 -1.47
C TYR A 224 16.61 8.46 -2.92
N MET A 225 16.49 9.44 -3.85
CA MET A 225 16.88 9.28 -5.24
C MET A 225 18.22 9.94 -5.57
N ASN A 226 18.82 10.68 -4.61
CA ASN A 226 20.12 11.37 -4.71
C ASN A 226 20.19 12.41 -5.84
N TYR A 227 19.09 13.16 -6.07
CA TYR A 227 19.10 14.28 -6.99
C TYR A 227 19.61 15.55 -6.31
N SER A 228 20.20 16.47 -7.12
CA SER A 228 20.57 17.81 -6.66
C SER A 228 19.36 18.57 -6.13
N TYR A 229 19.60 19.62 -5.34
CA TYR A 229 18.55 20.46 -4.75
C TYR A 229 17.62 21.03 -5.81
N LEU A 230 18.18 21.66 -6.86
CA LEU A 230 17.40 22.27 -7.95
C LEU A 230 16.55 21.23 -8.71
N LYS A 231 17.15 20.07 -9.04
CA LYS A 231 16.42 18.99 -9.71
C LYS A 231 15.30 18.42 -8.83
N SER A 232 15.52 18.34 -7.53
CA SER A 232 14.50 17.88 -6.57
C SER A 232 13.32 18.83 -6.47
N LEU A 233 13.56 20.14 -6.48
CA LEU A 233 12.50 21.17 -6.54
C LEU A 233 11.70 21.09 -7.85
N TYR A 234 12.38 20.97 -8.99
CA TYR A 234 11.74 20.79 -10.29
C TYR A 234 10.83 19.54 -10.32
N LEU A 235 11.32 18.40 -9.83
CA LEU A 235 10.54 17.16 -9.82
C LEU A 235 9.37 17.24 -8.84
N LEU A 236 9.54 17.94 -7.72
CA LEU A 236 8.46 18.20 -6.77
C LEU A 236 7.37 19.05 -7.40
N SER A 237 7.71 20.12 -8.13
CA SER A 237 6.73 20.95 -8.84
C SER A 237 5.98 20.13 -9.91
N CYS A 238 6.68 19.28 -10.68
CA CYS A 238 6.02 18.36 -11.62
C CYS A 238 5.03 17.42 -10.91
N LEU A 239 5.42 16.86 -9.74
CA LEU A 239 4.56 15.99 -8.95
C LEU A 239 3.29 16.73 -8.47
N CYS A 240 3.42 17.98 -8.03
CA CYS A 240 2.30 18.81 -7.61
C CYS A 240 1.36 19.15 -8.78
N LEU A 241 1.89 19.56 -9.91
CA LEU A 241 1.10 19.87 -11.11
C LEU A 241 0.33 18.63 -11.62
N ASN A 242 0.99 17.47 -11.66
CA ASN A 242 0.33 16.22 -12.04
C ASN A 242 -0.74 15.76 -11.03
N PHE A 243 -0.59 16.09 -9.76
CA PHE A 243 -1.64 15.84 -8.77
C PHE A 243 -2.87 16.73 -8.98
N LEU A 244 -2.66 18.03 -9.31
CA LEU A 244 -3.75 18.98 -9.57
C LEU A 244 -4.56 18.63 -10.83
N LYS A 245 -3.88 18.15 -11.90
CA LYS A 245 -4.55 17.71 -13.14
C LYS A 245 -5.45 16.48 -12.96
N LYS A 246 -5.37 15.79 -11.83
CA LYS A 246 -6.14 14.56 -11.53
C LYS A 246 -7.31 14.80 -10.58
N LYS A 247 -7.48 16.01 -10.12
CA LYS A 247 -8.67 16.40 -9.35
C LYS A 247 -9.84 16.68 -10.28
#